data_bcceef5e13af6afcb9887a1aae108828
#
_entry.id   bcceef5e13af6afcb9887a1aae108828
#
_cell.length_a   1.000
_cell.length_b   1.000
_cell.length_c   1.000
_cell.angle_alpha   90.00
_cell.angle_beta   90.00
_cell.angle_gamma   90.00
#
_symmetry.space_group_name_H-M   'P 1'
#
loop_
_entity.id
_entity.type
_entity.pdbx_description
1 polymer ?
#
loop_
_entity_poly.entity_id
_entity_poly.type
_entity_poly.pdbx_seq_one_letter_code
_entity_poly.pdbx_strand_id
1 'polypeptide(L)'
;QQYGKTTILKALQAYLKEEYAVIRIDFQFISTPEFATESVFVKALARLLWSRYRREMPGEIEEQIKQIKQSLNHTEVDLFTVLSRWCAVSSKPIILIVDEADHPGNSQTFLDFLAQLRGRFLARNKRPTFRSVILSSVHDVRNLRPPTEDRYGIPWNIASAFEIDMSFNAHDIAGMLTEYENDHHTGMDIQKLSQLIYDYTSGYPVLVSMICKYMDEKFGWQTEGISDAVKLILTEHNPLFETLIYTFESSQNLYDYLYQILILGKRFLYTPDNSITRLAMTYDFLKEENGCVAVANRIFEMRLYNAILTSNEMQETPIYKASERDKNQFIQGD
;
A
#
# COMPACT_ATOMS: atom_id res chain seq x y z
N GLN A 1 2.86 -1.78 2.37
CA GLN A 1 2.94 -0.32 2.15
C GLN A 1 3.84 0.10 0.98
N GLN A 2 4.87 -0.65 0.61
CA GLN A 2 5.87 -0.25 -0.40
C GLN A 2 5.89 -1.18 -1.63
N TYR A 3 4.71 -1.52 -2.14
CA TYR A 3 4.53 -2.38 -3.32
C TYR A 3 4.48 -1.62 -4.66
N GLY A 4 4.94 -0.37 -4.74
CA GLY A 4 4.90 0.38 -5.99
C GLY A 4 3.49 0.87 -6.42
N LYS A 5 2.52 0.99 -5.50
CA LYS A 5 1.16 1.49 -5.79
C LYS A 5 1.16 2.75 -6.65
N THR A 6 1.96 3.74 -6.27
CA THR A 6 2.07 5.00 -7.02
C THR A 6 2.60 4.81 -8.44
N THR A 7 3.51 3.85 -8.65
CA THR A 7 4.05 3.51 -9.97
C THR A 7 2.98 2.88 -10.85
N ILE A 8 2.21 1.93 -10.29
CA ILE A 8 1.07 1.31 -10.97
C ILE A 8 0.01 2.35 -11.33
N LEU A 9 -0.33 3.26 -10.40
CA LEU A 9 -1.29 4.32 -10.69
C LEU A 9 -0.80 5.27 -11.80
N LYS A 10 0.50 5.54 -11.90
CA LYS A 10 1.08 6.30 -13.01
C LYS A 10 0.96 5.56 -14.34
N ALA A 11 1.28 4.27 -14.36
CA ALA A 11 1.15 3.42 -15.54
C ALA A 11 -0.32 3.31 -15.99
N LEU A 12 -1.23 3.06 -15.03
CA LEU A 12 -2.66 3.03 -15.28
C LEU A 12 -3.19 4.36 -15.83
N GLN A 13 -2.75 5.49 -15.25
CA GLN A 13 -3.11 6.80 -15.75
C GLN A 13 -2.63 7.01 -17.19
N ALA A 14 -1.42 6.58 -17.52
CA ALA A 14 -0.89 6.68 -18.88
C ALA A 14 -1.71 5.84 -19.86
N TYR A 15 -2.05 4.61 -19.50
CA TYR A 15 -2.89 3.71 -20.29
C TYR A 15 -4.31 4.27 -20.53
N LEU A 16 -4.93 4.79 -19.48
CA LEU A 16 -6.31 5.30 -19.56
C LEU A 16 -6.45 6.61 -20.35
N LYS A 17 -5.38 7.41 -20.49
CA LYS A 17 -5.43 8.72 -21.18
C LYS A 17 -5.85 8.65 -22.66
N GLU A 18 -5.72 7.52 -23.31
CA GLU A 18 -6.14 7.36 -24.69
C GLU A 18 -7.66 7.52 -24.84
N GLU A 19 -8.44 6.93 -23.92
CA GLU A 19 -9.89 6.92 -23.98
C GLU A 19 -10.58 7.82 -22.96
N TYR A 20 -9.90 8.15 -21.86
CA TYR A 20 -10.47 8.85 -20.70
C TYR A 20 -9.69 10.11 -20.34
N ALA A 21 -10.39 11.08 -19.78
CA ALA A 21 -9.74 12.14 -19.00
C ALA A 21 -9.54 11.62 -17.57
N VAL A 22 -8.30 11.69 -17.06
CA VAL A 22 -7.96 11.12 -15.75
C VAL A 22 -7.61 12.25 -14.78
N ILE A 23 -8.41 12.38 -13.73
CA ILE A 23 -8.14 13.26 -12.60
C ILE A 23 -7.55 12.40 -11.48
N ARG A 24 -6.31 12.68 -11.08
CA ARG A 24 -5.66 12.05 -9.93
C ARG A 24 -5.45 13.05 -8.82
N ILE A 25 -5.96 12.72 -7.65
CA ILE A 25 -5.82 13.49 -6.41
C ILE A 25 -5.00 12.62 -5.44
N ASP A 26 -4.05 13.23 -4.77
CA ASP A 26 -3.23 12.58 -3.75
C ASP A 26 -3.52 13.26 -2.41
N PHE A 27 -4.09 12.51 -1.49
CA PHE A 27 -4.51 13.01 -0.19
C PHE A 27 -3.36 13.30 0.78
N GLN A 28 -2.14 12.87 0.47
CA GLN A 28 -0.96 13.33 1.22
C GLN A 28 -0.77 14.86 1.17
N PHE A 29 -1.31 15.53 0.13
CA PHE A 29 -1.24 16.99 -0.01
C PHE A 29 -2.37 17.74 0.71
N ILE A 30 -3.21 17.03 1.47
CA ILE A 30 -4.21 17.57 2.38
C ILE A 30 -3.75 17.23 3.79
N SER A 31 -3.47 18.24 4.61
CA SER A 31 -3.04 18.03 5.99
C SER A 31 -4.17 17.50 6.86
N THR A 32 -3.85 16.77 7.93
CA THR A 32 -4.84 16.21 8.85
C THR A 32 -5.85 17.24 9.38
N PRO A 33 -5.45 18.48 9.76
CA PRO A 33 -6.42 19.51 10.16
C PRO A 33 -7.39 19.94 9.06
N GLU A 34 -7.03 19.77 7.79
CA GLU A 34 -7.90 20.12 6.67
C GLU A 34 -9.06 19.13 6.47
N PHE A 35 -9.05 17.99 7.16
CA PHE A 35 -10.19 17.06 7.25
C PHE A 35 -11.11 17.32 8.43
N ALA A 36 -10.83 18.34 9.26
CA ALA A 36 -11.60 18.59 10.46
C ALA A 36 -13.04 19.10 10.19
N THR A 37 -13.23 19.86 9.12
CA THR A 37 -14.54 20.38 8.73
C THR A 37 -14.75 20.32 7.22
N GLU A 38 -16.01 20.16 6.80
CA GLU A 38 -16.40 20.08 5.40
C GLU A 38 -15.88 21.25 4.57
N SER A 39 -16.07 22.49 5.04
CA SER A 39 -15.67 23.69 4.28
C SER A 39 -14.16 23.82 4.09
N VAL A 40 -13.36 23.43 5.08
CA VAL A 40 -11.91 23.43 5.00
C VAL A 40 -11.42 22.34 4.04
N PHE A 41 -12.00 21.15 4.12
CA PHE A 41 -11.68 20.05 3.20
C PHE A 41 -12.04 20.40 1.74
N VAL A 42 -13.25 20.93 1.52
CA VAL A 42 -13.70 21.36 0.17
C VAL A 42 -12.77 22.40 -0.42
N LYS A 43 -12.33 23.38 0.38
CA LYS A 43 -11.34 24.37 -0.02
C LYS A 43 -9.99 23.73 -0.38
N ALA A 44 -9.50 22.80 0.45
CA ALA A 44 -8.24 22.10 0.21
C ALA A 44 -8.31 21.26 -1.08
N LEU A 45 -9.40 20.54 -1.29
CA LEU A 45 -9.62 19.72 -2.47
C LEU A 45 -9.72 20.57 -3.74
N ALA A 46 -10.45 21.70 -3.69
CA ALA A 46 -10.50 22.67 -4.79
C ALA A 46 -9.12 23.27 -5.11
N ARG A 47 -8.30 23.53 -4.08
CA ARG A 47 -6.91 23.98 -4.25
C ARG A 47 -6.08 22.96 -5.02
N LEU A 48 -6.17 21.66 -4.68
CA LEU A 48 -5.46 20.59 -5.37
C LEU A 48 -5.91 20.46 -6.82
N LEU A 49 -7.21 20.42 -7.05
CA LEU A 49 -7.77 20.34 -8.39
C LEU A 49 -7.32 21.53 -9.26
N TRP A 50 -7.45 22.74 -8.75
CA TRP A 50 -7.05 23.95 -9.49
C TRP A 50 -5.55 23.98 -9.78
N SER A 51 -4.69 23.67 -8.80
CA SER A 51 -3.24 23.71 -8.98
C SER A 51 -2.76 22.75 -10.07
N ARG A 52 -3.40 21.60 -10.20
CA ARG A 52 -2.97 20.51 -11.08
C ARG A 52 -3.65 20.54 -12.45
N TYR A 53 -4.94 20.92 -12.50
CA TYR A 53 -5.77 20.74 -13.69
C TYR A 53 -6.31 22.05 -14.28
N ARG A 54 -5.95 23.22 -13.76
CA ARG A 54 -6.48 24.52 -14.25
C ARG A 54 -6.36 24.71 -15.77
N ARG A 55 -5.31 24.18 -16.39
CA ARG A 55 -5.08 24.30 -17.84
C ARG A 55 -5.92 23.32 -18.67
N GLU A 56 -6.44 22.30 -18.03
CA GLU A 56 -7.25 21.22 -18.64
C GLU A 56 -8.74 21.44 -18.38
N MET A 57 -9.08 22.31 -17.43
CA MET A 57 -10.47 22.66 -17.11
C MET A 57 -11.07 23.59 -18.15
N PRO A 58 -12.34 23.39 -18.56
CA PRO A 58 -13.11 24.42 -19.22
C PRO A 58 -13.14 25.72 -18.38
N GLY A 59 -13.09 26.89 -19.03
CA GLY A 59 -12.92 28.16 -18.32
C GLY A 59 -13.99 28.45 -17.25
N GLU A 60 -15.25 28.06 -17.51
CA GLU A 60 -16.32 28.16 -16.52
C GLU A 60 -16.06 27.28 -15.28
N ILE A 61 -15.57 26.06 -15.47
CA ILE A 61 -15.22 25.14 -14.39
C ILE A 61 -14.02 25.65 -13.61
N GLU A 62 -13.00 26.15 -14.33
CA GLU A 62 -11.82 26.75 -13.68
C GLU A 62 -12.20 27.89 -12.74
N GLU A 63 -13.06 28.81 -13.19
CA GLU A 63 -13.47 29.95 -12.36
C GLU A 63 -14.29 29.50 -11.13
N GLN A 64 -15.19 28.53 -11.28
CA GLN A 64 -15.96 28.00 -10.17
C GLN A 64 -15.06 27.29 -9.13
N ILE A 65 -14.09 26.46 -9.57
CA ILE A 65 -13.12 25.83 -8.68
C ILE A 65 -12.24 26.87 -7.99
N LYS A 66 -11.87 27.94 -8.69
CA LYS A 66 -11.09 29.05 -8.13
C LYS A 66 -11.88 29.80 -7.04
N GLN A 67 -13.17 30.02 -7.22
CA GLN A 67 -14.04 30.61 -6.19
C GLN A 67 -14.13 29.71 -4.95
N ILE A 68 -14.33 28.41 -5.11
CA ILE A 68 -14.40 27.44 -4.01
C ILE A 68 -13.07 27.44 -3.22
N LYS A 69 -11.92 27.44 -3.87
CA LYS A 69 -10.62 27.47 -3.17
C LYS A 69 -10.34 28.74 -2.41
N GLN A 70 -11.04 29.85 -2.72
CA GLN A 70 -10.83 31.16 -2.06
C GLN A 70 -11.72 31.39 -0.85
N SER A 71 -12.79 30.61 -0.69
CA SER A 71 -13.80 30.80 0.34
C SER A 71 -13.97 29.56 1.23
N LEU A 72 -14.50 29.75 2.43
CA LEU A 72 -14.93 28.67 3.34
C LEU A 72 -16.45 28.49 3.35
N ASN A 73 -17.17 29.14 2.44
CA ASN A 73 -18.65 29.13 2.41
C ASN A 73 -19.22 28.05 1.47
N HIS A 74 -18.38 27.13 1.02
CA HIS A 74 -18.79 26.06 0.10
C HIS A 74 -18.85 24.70 0.80
N THR A 75 -19.81 23.91 0.36
CA THR A 75 -20.04 22.54 0.83
C THR A 75 -19.50 21.51 -0.17
N GLU A 76 -19.45 20.25 0.24
CA GLU A 76 -19.18 19.14 -0.68
C GLU A 76 -20.18 19.08 -1.84
N VAL A 77 -21.45 19.41 -1.57
CA VAL A 77 -22.50 19.44 -2.60
C VAL A 77 -22.19 20.48 -3.67
N ASP A 78 -21.66 21.65 -3.30
CA ASP A 78 -21.25 22.69 -4.25
C ASP A 78 -20.10 22.20 -5.12
N LEU A 79 -19.04 21.67 -4.51
CA LEU A 79 -17.90 21.13 -5.22
C LEU A 79 -18.31 20.01 -6.19
N PHE A 80 -19.09 19.04 -5.73
CA PHE A 80 -19.57 17.96 -6.57
C PHE A 80 -20.51 18.42 -7.68
N THR A 81 -21.21 19.52 -7.50
CA THR A 81 -22.03 20.13 -8.57
C THR A 81 -21.12 20.65 -9.69
N VAL A 82 -20.02 21.32 -9.35
CA VAL A 82 -19.02 21.76 -10.32
C VAL A 82 -18.34 20.57 -11.01
N LEU A 83 -17.98 19.52 -10.26
CA LEU A 83 -17.39 18.32 -10.82
C LEU A 83 -18.33 17.58 -11.76
N SER A 84 -19.63 17.54 -11.45
CA SER A 84 -20.63 16.96 -12.35
C SER A 84 -20.79 17.75 -13.66
N ARG A 85 -20.71 19.09 -13.58
CA ARG A 85 -20.69 19.94 -14.80
C ARG A 85 -19.44 19.67 -15.61
N TRP A 86 -18.28 19.53 -14.97
CA TRP A 86 -17.05 19.17 -15.66
C TRP A 86 -17.19 17.83 -16.39
N CYS A 87 -17.75 16.81 -15.73
CA CYS A 87 -18.03 15.53 -16.38
C CYS A 87 -19.00 15.66 -17.57
N ALA A 88 -19.95 16.60 -17.52
CA ALA A 88 -20.92 16.82 -18.59
C ALA A 88 -20.32 17.49 -19.83
N VAL A 89 -19.35 18.40 -19.64
CA VAL A 89 -18.77 19.18 -20.75
C VAL A 89 -17.44 18.63 -21.25
N SER A 90 -16.89 17.63 -20.57
CA SER A 90 -15.64 16.98 -20.98
C SER A 90 -15.83 16.19 -22.28
N SER A 91 -14.87 16.30 -23.19
CA SER A 91 -14.86 15.56 -24.45
C SER A 91 -14.62 14.05 -24.27
N LYS A 92 -13.99 13.66 -23.17
CA LYS A 92 -13.76 12.26 -22.77
C LYS A 92 -14.42 11.99 -21.42
N PRO A 93 -14.95 10.77 -21.18
CA PRO A 93 -15.44 10.42 -19.84
C PRO A 93 -14.32 10.58 -18.80
N ILE A 94 -14.65 11.10 -17.62
CA ILE A 94 -13.67 11.37 -16.57
C ILE A 94 -13.57 10.19 -15.61
N ILE A 95 -12.34 9.75 -15.31
CA ILE A 95 -12.02 8.82 -14.25
C ILE A 95 -11.34 9.59 -13.11
N LEU A 96 -11.82 9.38 -11.88
CA LEU A 96 -11.19 9.93 -10.68
C LEU A 96 -10.32 8.87 -10.02
N ILE A 97 -9.06 9.19 -9.77
CA ILE A 97 -8.13 8.39 -8.97
C ILE A 97 -7.83 9.17 -7.70
N VAL A 98 -8.08 8.56 -6.54
CA VAL A 98 -7.72 9.09 -5.22
C VAL A 98 -6.61 8.21 -4.65
N ASP A 99 -5.42 8.77 -4.54
CA ASP A 99 -4.26 8.11 -3.95
C ASP A 99 -4.17 8.43 -2.46
N GLU A 100 -3.60 7.51 -1.66
CA GLU A 100 -3.51 7.59 -0.20
C GLU A 100 -4.87 7.88 0.46
N ALA A 101 -5.91 7.16 0.01
CA ALA A 101 -7.28 7.35 0.46
C ALA A 101 -7.51 7.00 1.95
N ASP A 102 -6.55 6.38 2.60
CA ASP A 102 -6.54 6.09 4.04
C ASP A 102 -5.85 7.19 4.89
N HIS A 103 -5.19 8.16 4.27
CA HIS A 103 -4.57 9.28 4.98
C HIS A 103 -5.55 10.05 5.90
N PRO A 104 -6.81 10.30 5.51
CA PRO A 104 -7.80 10.94 6.38
C PRO A 104 -8.23 10.10 7.58
N GLY A 105 -7.89 8.83 7.64
CA GLY A 105 -8.37 7.90 8.65
C GLY A 105 -9.90 7.79 8.65
N ASN A 106 -10.49 7.72 9.84
CA ASN A 106 -11.95 7.68 10.04
C ASN A 106 -12.58 9.08 10.16
N SER A 107 -12.00 10.12 9.51
CA SER A 107 -12.59 11.46 9.50
C SER A 107 -14.01 11.43 8.94
N GLN A 108 -14.98 12.05 9.67
CA GLN A 108 -16.36 12.12 9.21
C GLN A 108 -16.47 12.83 7.86
N THR A 109 -15.72 13.91 7.65
CA THR A 109 -15.66 14.64 6.38
C THR A 109 -15.27 13.73 5.21
N PHE A 110 -14.27 12.87 5.42
CA PHE A 110 -13.89 11.93 4.38
C PHE A 110 -14.95 10.86 4.12
N LEU A 111 -15.61 10.37 5.15
CA LEU A 111 -16.72 9.42 5.00
C LEU A 111 -17.89 10.04 4.26
N ASP A 112 -18.21 11.31 4.52
CA ASP A 112 -19.25 12.06 3.80
C ASP A 112 -18.85 12.27 2.33
N PHE A 113 -17.59 12.58 2.04
CA PHE A 113 -17.06 12.64 0.67
C PHE A 113 -17.23 11.30 -0.08
N LEU A 114 -16.90 10.18 0.55
CA LEU A 114 -17.12 8.85 -0.03
C LEU A 114 -18.63 8.58 -0.26
N ALA A 115 -19.47 8.99 0.68
CA ALA A 115 -20.93 8.85 0.55
C ALA A 115 -21.48 9.67 -0.63
N GLN A 116 -20.97 10.90 -0.85
CA GLN A 116 -21.29 11.73 -2.01
C GLN A 116 -20.86 11.07 -3.33
N LEU A 117 -19.65 10.54 -3.41
CA LEU A 117 -19.17 9.80 -4.59
C LEU A 117 -20.08 8.61 -4.90
N ARG A 118 -20.42 7.81 -3.88
CA ARG A 118 -21.32 6.66 -4.00
C ARG A 118 -22.71 7.07 -4.49
N GLY A 119 -23.33 8.07 -3.85
CA GLY A 119 -24.66 8.54 -4.20
C GLY A 119 -24.74 8.99 -5.67
N ARG A 120 -23.73 9.71 -6.13
CA ARG A 120 -23.63 10.17 -7.52
C ARG A 120 -23.38 9.02 -8.49
N PHE A 121 -22.56 8.06 -8.14
CA PHE A 121 -22.38 6.87 -8.97
C PHE A 121 -23.68 6.07 -9.12
N LEU A 122 -24.45 5.90 -8.07
CA LEU A 122 -25.76 5.24 -8.14
C LEU A 122 -26.77 6.03 -9.01
N ALA A 123 -26.65 7.35 -9.02
CA ALA A 123 -27.50 8.23 -9.84
C ALA A 123 -26.96 8.50 -11.26
N ARG A 124 -25.88 7.83 -11.70
CA ARG A 124 -25.17 8.10 -12.97
C ARG A 124 -26.01 8.03 -14.22
N ASN A 125 -27.10 7.28 -14.21
CA ASN A 125 -28.04 7.21 -15.32
C ASN A 125 -28.91 8.47 -15.46
N LYS A 126 -28.95 9.33 -14.43
CA LYS A 126 -29.78 10.53 -14.38
C LYS A 126 -28.97 11.82 -14.37
N ARG A 127 -27.71 11.77 -13.96
CA ARG A 127 -26.84 12.94 -13.81
C ARG A 127 -25.42 12.60 -14.24
N PRO A 128 -24.71 13.50 -14.93
CA PRO A 128 -23.31 13.34 -15.27
C PRO A 128 -22.46 13.16 -14.00
N THR A 129 -21.56 12.19 -14.02
CA THR A 129 -20.61 11.92 -12.94
C THR A 129 -19.39 11.21 -13.50
N PHE A 130 -18.41 10.93 -12.65
CA PHE A 130 -17.23 10.15 -13.02
C PHE A 130 -17.63 8.79 -13.61
N ARG A 131 -16.93 8.39 -14.67
CA ARG A 131 -17.08 7.07 -15.29
C ARG A 131 -16.70 5.97 -14.33
N SER A 132 -15.63 6.19 -13.57
CA SER A 132 -15.14 5.32 -12.53
C SER A 132 -14.43 6.13 -11.45
N VAL A 133 -14.38 5.60 -10.24
CA VAL A 133 -13.56 6.11 -9.14
C VAL A 133 -12.66 4.99 -8.67
N ILE A 134 -11.36 5.25 -8.64
CA ILE A 134 -10.33 4.33 -8.19
C ILE A 134 -9.76 4.88 -6.89
N LEU A 135 -9.85 4.13 -5.81
CA LEU A 135 -9.28 4.47 -4.51
C LEU A 135 -8.05 3.60 -4.28
N SER A 136 -6.91 4.24 -4.02
CA SER A 136 -5.67 3.58 -3.64
C SER A 136 -5.40 3.87 -2.17
N SER A 137 -5.25 2.82 -1.37
CA SER A 137 -5.05 2.89 0.07
C SER A 137 -4.22 1.70 0.55
N VAL A 138 -3.67 1.81 1.76
CA VAL A 138 -3.06 0.68 2.48
C VAL A 138 -4.15 -0.17 3.11
N HIS A 139 -5.13 0.50 3.73
CA HIS A 139 -6.26 -0.15 4.37
C HIS A 139 -7.45 -0.24 3.43
N ASP A 140 -8.23 -1.30 3.55
CA ASP A 140 -9.46 -1.45 2.79
C ASP A 140 -10.48 -0.38 3.23
N VAL A 141 -10.76 0.56 2.33
CA VAL A 141 -11.71 1.66 2.58
C VAL A 141 -13.13 1.16 2.92
N ARG A 142 -13.46 -0.09 2.57
CA ARG A 142 -14.72 -0.74 2.96
C ARG A 142 -14.81 -1.01 4.46
N ASN A 143 -13.69 -1.04 5.17
CA ASN A 143 -13.60 -1.26 6.62
C ASN A 143 -13.61 0.04 7.44
N LEU A 144 -13.65 1.21 6.80
CA LEU A 144 -13.75 2.49 7.50
C LEU A 144 -15.09 2.56 8.24
N ARG A 145 -15.05 2.93 9.51
CA ARG A 145 -16.22 3.06 10.36
C ARG A 145 -16.39 4.50 10.81
N PRO A 146 -17.63 5.00 10.87
CA PRO A 146 -17.89 6.32 11.45
C PRO A 146 -17.39 6.38 12.91
N PRO A 147 -16.93 7.55 13.37
CA PRO A 147 -16.54 7.77 14.76
C PRO A 147 -17.70 7.60 15.74
N THR A 148 -18.94 7.71 15.27
CA THR A 148 -20.17 7.57 16.05
C THR A 148 -20.99 6.38 15.57
N GLU A 149 -21.46 5.54 16.50
CA GLU A 149 -22.18 4.29 16.23
C GLU A 149 -23.56 4.46 15.56
N ASP A 150 -24.10 5.69 15.52
CA ASP A 150 -25.48 5.96 15.13
C ASP A 150 -25.76 6.07 13.63
N ARG A 151 -24.78 5.92 12.77
CA ARG A 151 -25.00 5.97 11.31
C ARG A 151 -24.79 4.59 10.68
N TYR A 152 -25.92 3.96 10.34
CA TYR A 152 -25.96 2.72 9.57
C TYR A 152 -25.40 2.93 8.16
N GLY A 153 -24.34 2.20 7.84
CA GLY A 153 -23.92 1.98 6.48
C GLY A 153 -22.44 2.18 6.25
N ILE A 154 -21.81 1.17 5.69
CA ILE A 154 -20.46 1.27 5.13
C ILE A 154 -20.55 2.18 3.90
N PRO A 155 -19.89 3.35 3.88
CA PRO A 155 -20.06 4.34 2.81
C PRO A 155 -19.70 3.79 1.42
N TRP A 156 -18.89 2.75 1.36
CA TRP A 156 -18.28 2.24 0.13
C TRP A 156 -18.55 0.76 -0.14
N ASN A 157 -19.73 0.26 0.23
CA ASN A 157 -20.12 -1.16 0.01
C ASN A 157 -20.34 -1.54 -1.46
N ILE A 158 -20.25 -0.60 -2.40
CA ILE A 158 -20.35 -0.82 -3.85
C ILE A 158 -18.98 -0.98 -4.53
N ALA A 159 -17.89 -0.80 -3.78
CA ALA A 159 -16.54 -0.95 -4.33
C ALA A 159 -16.24 -2.43 -4.62
N SER A 160 -15.75 -2.70 -5.82
CA SER A 160 -15.06 -3.96 -6.10
C SER A 160 -13.62 -3.82 -5.64
N ALA A 161 -13.11 -4.81 -4.91
CA ALA A 161 -11.68 -4.91 -4.67
C ALA A 161 -10.99 -5.20 -6.01
N PHE A 162 -9.90 -4.50 -6.25
CA PHE A 162 -9.01 -4.81 -7.35
C PHE A 162 -7.72 -5.31 -6.72
N GLU A 163 -7.65 -6.62 -6.58
CA GLU A 163 -6.50 -7.31 -6.00
C GLU A 163 -5.49 -7.57 -7.11
N ILE A 164 -4.36 -6.87 -7.06
CA ILE A 164 -3.21 -7.15 -7.90
C ILE A 164 -2.15 -7.71 -6.98
N ASP A 165 -1.69 -8.91 -7.28
CA ASP A 165 -0.43 -9.38 -6.71
C ASP A 165 0.71 -8.60 -7.38
N MET A 166 1.37 -7.76 -6.61
CA MET A 166 2.49 -6.93 -7.06
C MET A 166 3.83 -7.54 -6.66
N SER A 167 3.82 -8.73 -6.08
CA SER A 167 5.03 -9.46 -5.75
C SER A 167 5.68 -9.99 -7.03
N PHE A 168 7.00 -9.90 -7.11
CA PHE A 168 7.75 -10.51 -8.20
C PHE A 168 7.88 -12.01 -7.96
N ASN A 169 7.66 -12.80 -8.98
CA ASN A 169 8.11 -14.19 -8.95
C ASN A 169 9.59 -14.29 -9.34
N ALA A 170 10.21 -15.46 -9.20
CA ALA A 170 11.62 -15.65 -9.54
C ALA A 170 11.93 -15.36 -11.02
N HIS A 171 10.96 -15.59 -11.92
CA HIS A 171 11.10 -15.29 -13.34
C HIS A 171 11.10 -13.77 -13.61
N ASP A 172 10.27 -13.01 -12.92
CA ASP A 172 10.24 -11.55 -13.03
C ASP A 172 11.58 -10.96 -12.54
N ILE A 173 12.10 -11.46 -11.42
CA ILE A 173 13.43 -11.08 -10.91
C ILE A 173 14.51 -11.43 -11.91
N ALA A 174 14.47 -12.64 -12.52
CA ALA A 174 15.42 -13.03 -13.56
C ALA A 174 15.37 -12.10 -14.79
N GLY A 175 14.17 -11.65 -15.18
CA GLY A 175 14.00 -10.65 -16.24
C GLY A 175 14.71 -9.33 -15.91
N MET A 176 14.50 -8.81 -14.70
CA MET A 176 15.18 -7.59 -14.22
C MET A 176 16.73 -7.75 -14.20
N LEU A 177 17.22 -8.89 -13.69
CA LEU A 177 18.66 -9.17 -13.65
C LEU A 177 19.24 -9.34 -15.05
N THR A 178 18.47 -9.85 -16.00
CA THR A 178 18.89 -9.98 -17.40
C THR A 178 19.09 -8.61 -18.05
N GLU A 179 18.16 -7.68 -17.83
CA GLU A 179 18.31 -6.30 -18.31
C GLU A 179 19.56 -5.64 -17.72
N TYR A 180 19.75 -5.80 -16.41
CA TYR A 180 20.93 -5.27 -15.71
C TYR A 180 22.23 -5.88 -16.24
N GLU A 181 22.30 -7.21 -16.45
CA GLU A 181 23.48 -7.91 -16.96
C GLU A 181 23.85 -7.47 -18.37
N ASN A 182 22.85 -7.19 -19.23
CA ASN A 182 23.10 -6.68 -20.57
C ASN A 182 23.83 -5.32 -20.57
N ASP A 183 23.56 -4.49 -19.57
CA ASP A 183 24.16 -3.16 -19.47
C ASP A 183 25.50 -3.17 -18.73
N HIS A 184 25.68 -4.04 -17.73
CA HIS A 184 26.81 -3.99 -16.78
C HIS A 184 27.83 -5.12 -16.93
N HIS A 185 27.45 -6.24 -17.57
CA HIS A 185 28.33 -7.39 -17.86
C HIS A 185 29.05 -7.94 -16.61
N THR A 186 28.32 -8.20 -15.55
CA THR A 186 28.83 -8.62 -14.24
C THR A 186 29.27 -10.09 -14.21
N GLY A 187 28.76 -10.91 -15.13
CA GLY A 187 28.99 -12.36 -15.17
C GLY A 187 28.17 -13.14 -14.12
N MET A 188 27.06 -12.55 -13.64
CA MET A 188 26.22 -13.17 -12.61
C MET A 188 25.48 -14.43 -13.09
N ASP A 189 25.27 -15.38 -12.21
CA ASP A 189 24.34 -16.49 -12.41
C ASP A 189 22.90 -16.02 -12.15
N ILE A 190 22.25 -15.51 -13.22
CA ILE A 190 20.90 -14.90 -13.14
C ILE A 190 19.88 -15.87 -12.53
N GLN A 191 19.89 -17.14 -12.95
CA GLN A 191 18.91 -18.11 -12.51
C GLN A 191 19.05 -18.42 -11.00
N LYS A 192 20.27 -18.60 -10.55
CA LYS A 192 20.56 -18.89 -9.14
C LYS A 192 20.30 -17.68 -8.27
N LEU A 193 20.71 -16.49 -8.69
CA LEU A 193 20.50 -15.25 -7.94
C LEU A 193 19.01 -14.89 -7.85
N SER A 194 18.28 -14.98 -8.95
CA SER A 194 16.83 -14.68 -8.93
C SER A 194 16.05 -15.60 -7.98
N GLN A 195 16.40 -16.89 -7.96
CA GLN A 195 15.78 -17.84 -7.03
C GLN A 195 16.13 -17.52 -5.57
N LEU A 196 17.41 -17.26 -5.26
CA LEU A 196 17.84 -16.90 -3.90
C LEU A 196 17.20 -15.60 -3.41
N ILE A 197 17.13 -14.58 -4.27
CA ILE A 197 16.45 -13.32 -3.93
C ILE A 197 14.97 -13.59 -3.64
N TYR A 198 14.30 -14.39 -4.47
CA TYR A 198 12.91 -14.77 -4.26
C TYR A 198 12.72 -15.53 -2.94
N ASP A 199 13.58 -16.49 -2.62
CA ASP A 199 13.50 -17.30 -1.41
C ASP A 199 13.55 -16.46 -0.12
N TYR A 200 14.33 -15.37 -0.11
CA TYR A 200 14.39 -14.45 1.02
C TYR A 200 13.25 -13.46 1.06
N THR A 201 12.80 -12.98 -0.09
CA THR A 201 11.89 -11.83 -0.20
C THR A 201 10.44 -12.22 -0.49
N SER A 202 10.18 -13.45 -0.92
CA SER A 202 8.91 -13.87 -1.54
C SER A 202 8.44 -12.86 -2.60
N GLY A 203 9.41 -12.24 -3.30
CA GLY A 203 9.13 -11.24 -4.34
C GLY A 203 8.71 -9.86 -3.84
N TYR A 204 8.82 -9.57 -2.54
CA TYR A 204 8.44 -8.26 -1.99
C TYR A 204 9.31 -7.15 -2.63
N PRO A 205 8.74 -6.22 -3.43
CA PRO A 205 9.50 -5.37 -4.35
C PRO A 205 10.60 -4.55 -3.68
N VAL A 206 10.33 -4.00 -2.50
CA VAL A 206 11.34 -3.19 -1.78
C VAL A 206 12.50 -4.05 -1.30
N LEU A 207 12.23 -5.25 -0.79
CA LEU A 207 13.29 -6.16 -0.35
C LEU A 207 14.12 -6.68 -1.53
N VAL A 208 13.48 -6.98 -2.65
CA VAL A 208 14.17 -7.32 -3.91
C VAL A 208 15.11 -6.18 -4.31
N SER A 209 14.60 -4.95 -4.35
CA SER A 209 15.38 -3.76 -4.69
C SER A 209 16.55 -3.53 -3.71
N MET A 210 16.33 -3.73 -2.41
CA MET A 210 17.38 -3.57 -1.39
C MET A 210 18.49 -4.61 -1.55
N ILE A 211 18.15 -5.89 -1.77
CA ILE A 211 19.15 -6.92 -2.02
C ILE A 211 19.95 -6.57 -3.27
N CYS A 212 19.28 -6.27 -4.39
CA CYS A 212 19.97 -5.91 -5.65
C CYS A 212 20.88 -4.71 -5.46
N LYS A 213 20.45 -3.68 -4.73
CA LYS A 213 21.28 -2.51 -4.41
C LYS A 213 22.55 -2.89 -3.65
N TYR A 214 22.45 -3.73 -2.62
CA TYR A 214 23.63 -4.13 -1.84
C TYR A 214 24.55 -5.09 -2.60
N MET A 215 23.97 -5.93 -3.45
CA MET A 215 24.78 -6.76 -4.36
C MET A 215 25.60 -5.90 -5.30
N ASP A 216 25.00 -4.84 -5.83
CA ASP A 216 25.69 -3.90 -6.73
C ASP A 216 26.75 -3.05 -6.01
N GLU A 217 26.37 -2.43 -4.87
CA GLU A 217 27.22 -1.45 -4.20
C GLU A 217 28.35 -2.07 -3.33
N LYS A 218 28.14 -3.30 -2.78
CA LYS A 218 29.00 -3.80 -1.69
C LYS A 218 29.51 -5.23 -1.89
N PHE A 219 28.68 -6.13 -2.40
CA PHE A 219 28.98 -7.57 -2.34
C PHE A 219 29.25 -8.21 -3.71
N GLY A 220 29.14 -7.44 -4.79
CA GLY A 220 29.19 -7.99 -6.13
C GLY A 220 28.04 -8.96 -6.40
N TRP A 221 27.99 -9.50 -7.61
CA TRP A 221 26.88 -10.35 -8.05
C TRP A 221 27.21 -11.85 -7.91
N GLN A 222 27.92 -12.21 -6.82
CA GLN A 222 28.21 -13.60 -6.47
C GLN A 222 27.14 -14.13 -5.51
N THR A 223 26.79 -15.41 -5.62
CA THR A 223 25.71 -16.03 -4.82
C THR A 223 25.93 -15.93 -3.31
N GLU A 224 27.17 -15.95 -2.86
CA GLU A 224 27.58 -15.84 -1.46
C GLU A 224 27.24 -14.47 -0.88
N GLY A 225 27.28 -13.42 -1.70
CA GLY A 225 26.96 -12.05 -1.30
C GLY A 225 25.50 -11.85 -0.86
N ILE A 226 24.55 -12.71 -1.32
CA ILE A 226 23.14 -12.61 -0.94
C ILE A 226 22.96 -12.69 0.57
N SER A 227 23.62 -13.64 1.24
CA SER A 227 23.51 -13.79 2.70
C SER A 227 24.02 -12.56 3.45
N ASP A 228 25.07 -11.92 2.96
CA ASP A 228 25.64 -10.73 3.57
C ASP A 228 24.78 -9.49 3.28
N ALA A 229 24.18 -9.38 2.10
CA ALA A 229 23.17 -8.37 1.80
C ALA A 229 21.95 -8.49 2.74
N VAL A 230 21.47 -9.70 2.98
CA VAL A 230 20.37 -9.95 3.93
C VAL A 230 20.76 -9.59 5.36
N LYS A 231 21.95 -9.97 5.84
CA LYS A 231 22.44 -9.56 7.17
C LYS A 231 22.47 -8.04 7.31
N LEU A 232 22.93 -7.33 6.28
CA LEU A 232 22.98 -5.88 6.28
C LEU A 232 21.56 -5.29 6.38
N ILE A 233 20.62 -5.79 5.59
CA ILE A 233 19.19 -5.40 5.65
C ILE A 233 18.62 -5.60 7.08
N LEU A 234 18.96 -6.69 7.73
CA LEU A 234 18.47 -7.00 9.08
C LEU A 234 19.06 -6.09 10.16
N THR A 235 20.25 -5.52 9.95
CA THR A 235 20.95 -4.67 10.96
C THR A 235 20.75 -3.18 10.73
N GLU A 236 20.37 -2.76 9.55
CA GLU A 236 20.17 -1.33 9.26
C GLU A 236 18.87 -0.78 9.84
N HIS A 237 18.91 0.49 10.22
CA HIS A 237 17.71 1.29 10.48
C HIS A 237 17.02 1.62 9.17
N ASN A 238 15.84 1.07 8.98
CA ASN A 238 15.06 1.26 7.77
C ASN A 238 13.60 1.55 8.14
N PRO A 239 12.98 2.59 7.56
CA PRO A 239 11.58 2.96 7.84
C PRO A 239 10.58 1.81 7.65
N LEU A 240 10.87 0.88 6.74
CA LEU A 240 10.06 -0.33 6.54
C LEU A 240 9.99 -1.15 7.83
N PHE A 241 11.15 -1.42 8.45
CA PHE A 241 11.23 -2.21 9.68
C PHE A 241 10.80 -1.42 10.91
N GLU A 242 11.04 -0.12 10.96
CA GLU A 242 10.56 0.73 12.07
C GLU A 242 9.03 0.70 12.14
N THR A 243 8.34 0.85 11.01
CA THR A 243 6.89 0.73 10.96
C THR A 243 6.41 -0.66 11.35
N LEU A 244 7.09 -1.71 10.86
CA LEU A 244 6.79 -3.09 11.16
C LEU A 244 6.91 -3.38 12.66
N ILE A 245 8.03 -3.00 13.27
CA ILE A 245 8.28 -3.23 14.71
C ILE A 245 7.33 -2.38 15.56
N TYR A 246 7.13 -1.11 15.23
CA TYR A 246 6.18 -0.26 15.95
C TYR A 246 4.75 -0.83 15.96
N THR A 247 4.27 -1.31 14.81
CA THR A 247 2.94 -1.93 14.70
C THR A 247 2.86 -3.22 15.53
N PHE A 248 3.90 -4.03 15.47
CA PHE A 248 4.02 -5.26 16.23
C PHE A 248 4.00 -5.00 17.74
N GLU A 249 4.77 -4.03 18.23
CA GLU A 249 4.88 -3.70 19.66
C GLU A 249 3.65 -2.95 20.20
N SER A 250 2.94 -2.22 19.34
CA SER A 250 1.76 -1.44 19.74
C SER A 250 0.48 -2.28 19.98
N SER A 251 0.48 -3.57 19.61
CA SER A 251 -0.69 -4.45 19.72
C SER A 251 -0.34 -5.77 20.39
N GLN A 252 -0.69 -5.92 21.68
CA GLN A 252 -0.45 -7.16 22.43
C GLN A 252 -1.06 -8.39 21.74
N ASN A 253 -2.27 -8.29 21.20
CA ASN A 253 -2.91 -9.40 20.51
C ASN A 253 -2.11 -9.83 19.25
N LEU A 254 -1.55 -8.88 18.52
CA LEU A 254 -0.73 -9.16 17.35
C LEU A 254 0.60 -9.79 17.77
N TYR A 255 1.21 -9.26 18.85
CA TYR A 255 2.41 -9.83 19.45
C TYR A 255 2.19 -11.29 19.83
N ASP A 256 1.15 -11.60 20.62
CA ASP A 256 0.83 -12.94 21.08
C ASP A 256 0.56 -13.91 19.91
N TYR A 257 -0.09 -13.40 18.86
CA TYR A 257 -0.39 -14.20 17.67
C TYR A 257 0.88 -14.55 16.89
N LEU A 258 1.74 -13.55 16.63
CA LEU A 258 3.02 -13.78 15.96
C LEU A 258 3.98 -14.62 16.81
N TYR A 259 3.98 -14.45 18.14
CA TYR A 259 4.74 -15.29 19.05
C TYR A 259 4.34 -16.77 18.92
N GLN A 260 3.03 -17.07 18.84
CA GLN A 260 2.56 -18.43 18.66
C GLN A 260 3.01 -19.03 17.32
N ILE A 261 3.05 -18.23 16.26
CA ILE A 261 3.50 -18.69 14.93
C ILE A 261 5.02 -18.88 14.92
N LEU A 262 5.78 -17.87 15.34
CA LEU A 262 7.22 -17.80 15.17
C LEU A 262 8.01 -18.62 16.20
N ILE A 263 7.57 -18.59 17.46
CA ILE A 263 8.31 -19.24 18.57
C ILE A 263 7.73 -20.62 18.88
N LEU A 264 6.38 -20.73 18.96
CA LEU A 264 5.74 -21.99 19.30
C LEU A 264 5.46 -22.87 18.07
N GLY A 265 5.70 -22.37 16.86
CA GLY A 265 5.49 -23.13 15.61
C GLY A 265 4.04 -23.52 15.36
N LYS A 266 3.07 -22.80 15.94
CA LYS A 266 1.65 -23.10 15.74
C LYS A 266 1.21 -22.74 14.32
N ARG A 267 0.40 -23.61 13.74
CA ARG A 267 -0.23 -23.37 12.43
C ARG A 267 -1.69 -22.98 12.63
N PHE A 268 -2.08 -21.88 12.00
CA PHE A 268 -3.44 -21.39 12.00
C PHE A 268 -4.04 -21.52 10.61
N LEU A 269 -5.27 -22.01 10.53
CA LEU A 269 -6.02 -21.96 9.27
C LEU A 269 -6.34 -20.50 8.94
N TYR A 270 -6.24 -20.17 7.67
CA TYR A 270 -6.65 -18.85 7.21
C TYR A 270 -8.17 -18.71 7.31
N THR A 271 -8.62 -17.69 8.03
CA THR A 271 -10.02 -17.33 8.17
C THR A 271 -10.17 -15.82 7.92
N PRO A 272 -10.90 -15.40 6.87
CA PRO A 272 -11.08 -13.96 6.55
C PRO A 272 -11.67 -13.12 7.68
N ASP A 273 -12.46 -13.74 8.55
CA ASP A 273 -13.14 -13.07 9.66
C ASP A 273 -12.25 -12.86 10.89
N ASN A 274 -11.06 -13.46 10.93
CA ASN A 274 -10.12 -13.23 12.02
C ASN A 274 -9.49 -11.84 11.90
N SER A 275 -9.86 -10.96 12.83
CA SER A 275 -9.41 -9.55 12.82
C SER A 275 -7.90 -9.41 12.98
N ILE A 276 -7.22 -10.28 13.75
CA ILE A 276 -5.78 -10.25 13.98
C ILE A 276 -5.04 -10.69 12.72
N THR A 277 -5.49 -11.80 12.10
CA THR A 277 -4.94 -12.26 10.82
C THR A 277 -5.07 -11.19 9.75
N ARG A 278 -6.25 -10.59 9.62
CA ARG A 278 -6.49 -9.50 8.66
C ARG A 278 -5.60 -8.29 8.93
N LEU A 279 -5.44 -7.88 10.19
CA LEU A 279 -4.54 -6.80 10.57
C LEU A 279 -3.09 -7.13 10.17
N ALA A 280 -2.62 -8.32 10.51
CA ALA A 280 -1.27 -8.76 10.20
C ALA A 280 -1.01 -8.84 8.68
N MET A 281 -2.00 -9.26 7.90
CA MET A 281 -1.92 -9.26 6.43
C MET A 281 -1.94 -7.86 5.84
N THR A 282 -2.71 -6.94 6.42
CA THR A 282 -2.73 -5.52 5.98
C THR A 282 -1.36 -4.85 6.12
N TYR A 283 -0.60 -5.24 7.12
CA TYR A 283 0.77 -4.75 7.34
C TYR A 283 1.86 -5.64 6.72
N ASP A 284 1.47 -6.60 5.89
CA ASP A 284 2.39 -7.52 5.21
C ASP A 284 3.21 -8.42 6.15
N PHE A 285 2.80 -8.61 7.42
CA PHE A 285 3.44 -9.56 8.31
C PHE A 285 3.19 -11.00 7.90
N LEU A 286 1.95 -11.28 7.49
CA LEU A 286 1.46 -12.61 7.19
C LEU A 286 0.87 -12.65 5.78
N LYS A 287 0.85 -13.85 5.23
CA LYS A 287 0.17 -14.20 3.97
C LYS A 287 -0.67 -15.47 4.15
N GLU A 288 -1.62 -15.68 3.27
CA GLU A 288 -2.26 -16.98 3.11
C GLU A 288 -1.38 -17.87 2.23
N GLU A 289 -1.16 -19.09 2.67
CA GLU A 289 -0.40 -20.06 1.92
C GLU A 289 -0.96 -21.46 2.17
N ASN A 290 -1.50 -22.08 1.13
CA ASN A 290 -2.13 -23.41 1.17
C ASN A 290 -3.23 -23.55 2.24
N GLY A 291 -4.08 -22.53 2.39
CA GLY A 291 -5.17 -22.50 3.37
C GLY A 291 -4.73 -22.20 4.81
N CYS A 292 -3.46 -21.94 5.03
CA CYS A 292 -2.89 -21.63 6.33
C CYS A 292 -2.28 -20.22 6.34
N VAL A 293 -2.14 -19.69 7.55
CA VAL A 293 -1.41 -18.42 7.78
C VAL A 293 0.08 -18.72 7.83
N ALA A 294 0.87 -17.97 7.07
CA ALA A 294 2.33 -18.03 7.04
C ALA A 294 2.93 -16.62 7.14
N VAL A 295 4.19 -16.51 7.57
CA VAL A 295 4.89 -15.23 7.53
C VAL A 295 5.13 -14.82 6.07
N ALA A 296 4.99 -13.54 5.77
CA ALA A 296 4.96 -13.03 4.40
C ALA A 296 6.25 -13.34 3.62
N ASN A 297 7.40 -13.18 4.27
CA ASN A 297 8.69 -13.51 3.69
C ASN A 297 9.73 -13.79 4.79
N ARG A 298 10.84 -14.37 4.40
CA ARG A 298 11.89 -14.80 5.31
C ARG A 298 12.61 -13.64 6.02
N ILE A 299 12.80 -12.52 5.38
CA ILE A 299 13.42 -11.34 6.00
C ILE A 299 12.54 -10.81 7.13
N PHE A 300 11.21 -10.73 6.93
CA PHE A 300 10.28 -10.34 8.00
C PHE A 300 10.24 -11.37 9.12
N GLU A 301 10.28 -12.67 8.79
CA GLU A 301 10.36 -13.74 9.78
C GLU A 301 11.57 -13.55 10.70
N MET A 302 12.76 -13.36 10.11
CA MET A 302 14.01 -13.14 10.87
C MET A 302 13.94 -11.87 11.72
N ARG A 303 13.41 -10.78 11.17
CA ARG A 303 13.32 -9.49 11.88
C ARG A 303 12.37 -9.55 13.08
N LEU A 304 11.18 -10.13 12.88
CA LEU A 304 10.18 -10.33 13.94
C LEU A 304 10.67 -11.30 15.01
N TYR A 305 11.31 -12.38 14.61
CA TYR A 305 11.90 -13.32 15.54
C TYR A 305 12.94 -12.65 16.45
N ASN A 306 13.86 -11.85 15.88
CA ASN A 306 14.84 -11.09 16.63
C ASN A 306 14.17 -10.09 17.59
N ALA A 307 13.12 -9.40 17.14
CA ALA A 307 12.38 -8.46 17.98
C ALA A 307 11.72 -9.15 19.19
N ILE A 308 11.12 -10.33 18.97
CA ILE A 308 10.52 -11.13 20.05
C ILE A 308 11.57 -11.57 21.07
N LEU A 309 12.73 -12.02 20.62
CA LEU A 309 13.81 -12.43 21.52
C LEU A 309 14.33 -11.28 22.35
N THR A 310 14.48 -10.11 21.74
CA THR A 310 14.96 -8.91 22.43
C THR A 310 13.95 -8.41 23.47
N SER A 311 12.65 -8.44 23.15
CA SER A 311 11.61 -7.97 24.08
C SER A 311 11.39 -8.89 25.27
N ASN A 312 11.71 -10.18 25.16
CA ASN A 312 11.53 -11.15 26.24
C ASN A 312 12.76 -11.32 27.15
N GLU A 313 13.76 -10.40 27.10
CA GLU A 313 15.02 -10.47 27.89
C GLU A 313 15.76 -11.81 27.74
N MET A 314 15.48 -12.59 26.71
CA MET A 314 16.19 -13.84 26.43
C MET A 314 17.53 -13.55 25.75
N GLN A 315 18.38 -12.77 26.42
CA GLN A 315 19.71 -12.39 25.92
C GLN A 315 20.76 -13.50 26.03
N GLU A 316 20.43 -14.65 26.60
CA GLU A 316 21.36 -15.77 26.66
C GLU A 316 21.13 -16.77 25.55
N THR A 317 21.90 -16.62 24.48
CA THR A 317 21.95 -17.51 23.29
C THR A 317 20.62 -17.79 22.59
N PRO A 318 20.25 -17.03 21.56
CA PRO A 318 19.05 -17.29 20.77
C PRO A 318 19.23 -18.58 19.96
N ILE A 319 18.54 -19.64 20.36
CA ILE A 319 18.39 -20.82 19.54
C ILE A 319 17.22 -20.58 18.60
N TYR A 320 17.52 -20.10 17.39
CA TYR A 320 16.52 -20.08 16.33
C TYR A 320 16.15 -21.52 15.94
N LYS A 321 14.89 -21.88 16.15
CA LYS A 321 14.34 -23.10 15.57
C LYS A 321 13.72 -22.72 14.22
N ALA A 322 14.42 -23.03 13.14
CA ALA A 322 13.89 -22.90 11.80
C ALA A 322 12.50 -23.54 11.73
N SER A 323 11.58 -22.92 11.02
CA SER A 323 10.32 -23.55 10.65
C SER A 323 10.60 -24.87 9.92
N GLU A 324 9.67 -25.83 9.92
CA GLU A 324 9.90 -27.11 9.23
C GLU A 324 10.29 -26.97 7.75
N ARG A 325 10.02 -25.82 7.14
CA ARG A 325 10.46 -25.49 5.78
C ARG A 325 11.95 -25.25 5.64
N ASP A 326 12.61 -24.76 6.70
CA ASP A 326 13.96 -24.19 6.61
C ASP A 326 14.98 -24.87 7.53
N LYS A 327 14.73 -26.11 7.96
CA LYS A 327 15.60 -26.84 8.89
C LYS A 327 17.10 -26.89 8.50
N ASN A 328 17.42 -26.59 7.24
CA ASN A 328 18.78 -26.71 6.72
C ASN A 328 19.47 -25.36 6.41
N GLN A 329 18.86 -24.24 6.70
CA GLN A 329 19.37 -22.95 6.18
C GLN A 329 19.82 -21.94 7.26
N PHE A 330 19.53 -22.18 8.52
CA PHE A 330 20.11 -21.40 9.60
C PHE A 330 21.17 -22.24 10.29
N ILE A 331 22.36 -22.15 9.73
CA ILE A 331 23.56 -22.56 10.45
C ILE A 331 23.87 -21.44 11.43
N GLN A 332 23.99 -21.79 12.71
CA GLN A 332 24.58 -20.90 13.70
C GLN A 332 25.88 -20.37 13.13
N GLY A 333 25.99 -19.04 13.04
CA GLY A 333 27.31 -18.43 12.93
C GLY A 333 28.04 -18.68 14.23
N ASP A 334 29.23 -19.20 14.15
CA ASP A 334 30.20 -19.28 15.24
C ASP A 334 30.50 -17.89 15.81
#